data_8457c7d38642f167bffbc435fc0ea7d0
#
_entry.id   8457c7d38642f167bffbc435fc0ea7d0
#
_cell.length_a   1.000
_cell.length_b   1.000
_cell.length_c   1.000
_cell.angle_alpha   90.00
_cell.angle_beta   90.00
_cell.angle_gamma   90.00
#
_symmetry.space_group_name_H-M   'P 1'
#
loop_
_entity.id
_entity.type
_entity.pdbx_description
1 polymer ?
#
loop_
_entity_poly.entity_id
_entity_poly.type
_entity_poly.pdbx_seq_one_letter_code
_entity_poly.pdbx_strand_id
1 'polypeptide(L)'
;KDYKNAIKYADALFNKSDSAKISARDHQYYGYALMGDSAFDQAIEQFKKALEMNAELNDVRKQLSDAYLAKNDFTNGLAYYDEYLSKIEKPSVPDLDGLAKLYMQQAASMDSLTTDKVNAFKKADEIYGKIAADSPGNKLYATMMRARINSQLDPESTQGLAKPYYEEYAQLAQTEQANNPKLLIEPYLYLGYYYILKEDNATAKTYYE
;
A
#
# COMPACT_ATOMS: atom_id res chain seq x y z
N LYS A 1 -20.16 7.78 12.31
CA LYS A 1 -20.82 6.46 12.44
C LYS A 1 -20.89 6.10 13.92
N ASP A 2 -22.01 5.53 14.35
CA ASP A 2 -22.23 5.18 15.75
C ASP A 2 -21.80 3.72 16.02
N TYR A 3 -20.51 3.52 16.13
CA TYR A 3 -19.93 2.19 16.33
C TYR A 3 -20.29 1.59 17.71
N LYS A 4 -20.40 2.43 18.76
CA LYS A 4 -20.75 1.98 20.12
C LYS A 4 -22.14 1.35 20.18
N ASN A 5 -23.11 1.97 19.52
CA ASN A 5 -24.44 1.37 19.43
C ASN A 5 -24.45 0.10 18.58
N ALA A 6 -23.67 0.06 17.48
CA ALA A 6 -23.52 -1.15 16.68
C ALA A 6 -22.95 -2.31 17.50
N ILE A 7 -21.89 -2.06 18.28
CA ILE A 7 -21.30 -3.04 19.22
C ILE A 7 -22.34 -3.51 20.24
N LYS A 8 -23.07 -2.59 20.88
CA LYS A 8 -24.11 -2.94 21.85
C LYS A 8 -25.19 -3.86 21.28
N TYR A 9 -25.62 -3.62 20.03
CA TYR A 9 -26.60 -4.49 19.37
C TYR A 9 -25.99 -5.84 18.98
N ALA A 10 -24.74 -5.86 18.53
CA ALA A 10 -24.03 -7.10 18.27
C ALA A 10 -23.87 -7.93 19.54
N ASP A 11 -23.42 -7.35 20.66
CA ASP A 11 -23.31 -8.01 21.96
C ASP A 11 -24.65 -8.62 22.39
N ALA A 12 -25.74 -7.87 22.21
CA ALA A 12 -27.06 -8.36 22.54
C ALA A 12 -27.48 -9.55 21.65
N LEU A 13 -27.14 -9.53 20.36
CA LEU A 13 -27.38 -10.65 19.45
C LEU A 13 -26.57 -11.88 19.87
N PHE A 14 -25.28 -11.74 20.10
CA PHE A 14 -24.39 -12.85 20.42
C PHE A 14 -24.63 -13.45 21.80
N ASN A 15 -25.13 -12.65 22.79
CA ASN A 15 -25.41 -13.11 24.13
C ASN A 15 -26.82 -13.69 24.31
N LYS A 16 -27.80 -13.34 23.45
CA LYS A 16 -29.21 -13.70 23.63
C LYS A 16 -29.69 -14.66 22.54
N SER A 17 -28.99 -14.80 21.43
CA SER A 17 -29.42 -15.70 20.37
C SER A 17 -28.84 -17.09 20.56
N ASP A 18 -29.51 -18.08 20.06
CA ASP A 18 -28.96 -19.41 19.86
C ASP A 18 -27.77 -19.32 18.91
N SER A 19 -26.62 -19.86 19.31
CA SER A 19 -25.39 -19.84 18.50
C SER A 19 -25.61 -20.45 17.11
N ALA A 20 -26.53 -21.40 16.95
CA ALA A 20 -26.88 -21.98 15.66
C ALA A 20 -27.54 -20.99 14.68
N LYS A 21 -27.99 -19.83 15.16
CA LYS A 21 -28.59 -18.76 14.33
C LYS A 21 -27.64 -17.64 13.96
N ILE A 22 -26.45 -17.62 14.54
CA ILE A 22 -25.43 -16.62 14.24
C ILE A 22 -24.71 -17.03 12.95
N SER A 23 -24.68 -16.13 11.97
CA SER A 23 -24.06 -16.37 10.67
C SER A 23 -22.63 -15.81 10.58
N ALA A 24 -21.88 -16.26 9.58
CA ALA A 24 -20.58 -15.68 9.27
C ALA A 24 -20.66 -14.15 9.02
N ARG A 25 -21.75 -13.67 8.44
CA ARG A 25 -21.97 -12.24 8.20
C ARG A 25 -22.20 -11.46 9.50
N ASP A 26 -22.82 -12.05 10.50
CA ASP A 26 -22.98 -11.39 11.81
C ASP A 26 -21.64 -11.16 12.47
N HIS A 27 -20.75 -12.15 12.44
CA HIS A 27 -19.36 -12.00 12.87
C HIS A 27 -18.60 -10.93 12.07
N GLN A 28 -18.77 -10.88 10.76
CA GLN A 28 -18.17 -9.85 9.91
C GLN A 28 -18.64 -8.45 10.30
N TYR A 29 -19.93 -8.22 10.44
CA TYR A 29 -20.47 -6.90 10.81
C TYR A 29 -20.08 -6.48 12.22
N TYR A 30 -20.03 -7.44 13.16
CA TYR A 30 -19.50 -7.16 14.48
C TYR A 30 -18.03 -6.76 14.44
N GLY A 31 -17.19 -7.47 13.68
CA GLY A 31 -15.80 -7.10 13.44
C GLY A 31 -15.67 -5.67 12.88
N TYR A 32 -16.51 -5.28 11.94
CA TYR A 32 -16.52 -3.88 11.41
C TYR A 32 -16.84 -2.84 12.48
N ALA A 33 -17.81 -3.13 13.36
CA ALA A 33 -18.14 -2.20 14.44
C ALA A 33 -16.97 -2.03 15.41
N LEU A 34 -16.31 -3.13 15.75
CA LEU A 34 -15.13 -3.17 16.63
C LEU A 34 -13.91 -2.45 15.99
N MET A 35 -13.69 -2.63 14.69
CA MET A 35 -12.68 -1.85 13.94
C MET A 35 -12.92 -0.34 14.05
N GLY A 36 -14.19 0.06 13.90
CA GLY A 36 -14.56 1.48 13.98
C GLY A 36 -14.43 2.08 15.37
N ASP A 37 -14.44 1.26 16.43
CA ASP A 37 -14.19 1.66 17.83
C ASP A 37 -12.73 1.40 18.27
N SER A 38 -11.84 1.04 17.33
CA SER A 38 -10.43 0.72 17.55
C SER A 38 -10.17 -0.49 18.45
N ALA A 39 -11.16 -1.37 18.60
CA ALA A 39 -11.06 -2.63 19.34
C ALA A 39 -10.48 -3.74 18.44
N PHE A 40 -9.26 -3.54 17.94
CA PHE A 40 -8.67 -4.33 16.85
C PHE A 40 -8.51 -5.82 17.19
N ASP A 41 -8.14 -6.18 18.43
CA ASP A 41 -8.00 -7.59 18.82
C ASP A 41 -9.34 -8.33 18.74
N GLN A 42 -10.39 -7.70 19.24
CA GLN A 42 -11.73 -8.27 19.20
C GLN A 42 -12.24 -8.34 17.74
N ALA A 43 -11.94 -7.33 16.92
CA ALA A 43 -12.29 -7.35 15.50
C ALA A 43 -11.62 -8.53 14.77
N ILE A 44 -10.33 -8.76 15.02
CA ILE A 44 -9.58 -9.89 14.46
C ILE A 44 -10.25 -11.23 14.84
N GLU A 45 -10.64 -11.40 16.09
CA GLU A 45 -11.35 -12.62 16.53
C GLU A 45 -12.66 -12.82 15.76
N GLN A 46 -13.46 -11.76 15.62
CA GLN A 46 -14.73 -11.85 14.89
C GLN A 46 -14.53 -12.16 13.42
N PHE A 47 -13.56 -11.50 12.76
CA PHE A 47 -13.24 -11.78 11.36
C PHE A 47 -12.74 -13.21 11.13
N LYS A 48 -11.91 -13.75 12.05
CA LYS A 48 -11.47 -15.16 11.99
C LYS A 48 -12.65 -16.12 12.09
N LYS A 49 -13.56 -15.90 13.04
CA LYS A 49 -14.79 -16.71 13.15
C LYS A 49 -15.65 -16.63 11.89
N ALA A 50 -15.76 -15.46 11.27
CA ALA A 50 -16.45 -15.32 10.00
C ALA A 50 -15.84 -16.19 8.90
N LEU A 51 -14.51 -16.24 8.78
CA LEU A 51 -13.82 -17.08 7.81
C LEU A 51 -13.87 -18.58 8.14
N GLU A 52 -13.85 -18.94 9.42
CA GLU A 52 -14.05 -20.34 9.86
C GLU A 52 -15.41 -20.87 9.46
N MET A 53 -16.45 -20.02 9.55
CA MET A 53 -17.81 -20.38 9.16
C MET A 53 -18.04 -20.33 7.66
N ASN A 54 -17.37 -19.41 6.95
CA ASN A 54 -17.49 -19.26 5.51
C ASN A 54 -16.17 -18.73 4.91
N ALA A 55 -15.35 -19.66 4.42
CA ALA A 55 -14.05 -19.35 3.78
C ALA A 55 -14.16 -18.55 2.46
N GLU A 56 -15.36 -18.46 1.86
CA GLU A 56 -15.59 -17.71 0.62
C GLU A 56 -15.78 -16.19 0.83
N LEU A 57 -15.80 -15.73 2.08
CA LEU A 57 -15.88 -14.30 2.42
C LEU A 57 -14.51 -13.63 2.17
N ASN A 58 -14.15 -13.45 0.90
CA ASN A 58 -12.83 -12.92 0.55
C ASN A 58 -12.58 -11.49 1.06
N ASP A 59 -13.62 -10.66 1.14
CA ASP A 59 -13.57 -9.33 1.73
C ASP A 59 -13.16 -9.33 3.22
N VAL A 60 -13.46 -10.41 3.96
CA VAL A 60 -13.02 -10.55 5.36
C VAL A 60 -11.50 -10.71 5.48
N ARG A 61 -10.82 -11.29 4.49
CA ARG A 61 -9.35 -11.34 4.48
C ARG A 61 -8.73 -9.95 4.41
N LYS A 62 -9.30 -9.08 3.57
CA LYS A 62 -8.86 -7.68 3.50
C LYS A 62 -9.09 -6.95 4.83
N GLN A 63 -10.22 -7.20 5.49
CA GLN A 63 -10.52 -6.63 6.81
C GLN A 63 -9.59 -7.13 7.90
N LEU A 64 -9.20 -8.41 7.87
CA LEU A 64 -8.16 -8.95 8.75
C LEU A 64 -6.82 -8.27 8.51
N SER A 65 -6.44 -8.09 7.25
CA SER A 65 -5.25 -7.31 6.91
C SER A 65 -5.31 -5.91 7.54
N ASP A 66 -6.39 -5.16 7.31
CA ASP A 66 -6.57 -3.81 7.84
C ASP A 66 -6.50 -3.79 9.38
N ALA A 67 -7.07 -4.79 10.05
CA ALA A 67 -7.05 -4.89 11.51
C ALA A 67 -5.65 -5.16 12.08
N TYR A 68 -4.88 -6.04 11.45
CA TYR A 68 -3.48 -6.28 11.82
C TYR A 68 -2.59 -5.08 11.56
N LEU A 69 -2.80 -4.39 10.43
CA LEU A 69 -2.05 -3.18 10.08
C LEU A 69 -2.32 -2.03 11.05
N ALA A 70 -3.57 -1.89 11.51
CA ALA A 70 -3.91 -0.91 12.55
C ALA A 70 -3.17 -1.15 13.88
N LYS A 71 -2.69 -2.38 14.10
CA LYS A 71 -1.82 -2.77 15.22
C LYS A 71 -0.32 -2.72 14.89
N ASN A 72 0.06 -2.26 13.71
CA ASN A 72 1.42 -2.34 13.17
C ASN A 72 1.97 -3.77 13.04
N ASP A 73 1.10 -4.77 12.98
CA ASP A 73 1.48 -6.15 12.70
C ASP A 73 1.52 -6.39 11.18
N PHE A 74 2.61 -5.91 10.56
CA PHE A 74 2.80 -6.00 9.11
C PHE A 74 2.92 -7.45 8.62
N THR A 75 3.42 -8.36 9.45
CA THR A 75 3.58 -9.77 9.09
C THR A 75 2.23 -10.41 8.80
N ASN A 76 1.30 -10.33 9.75
CA ASN A 76 -0.04 -10.88 9.56
C ASN A 76 -0.87 -10.05 8.58
N GLY A 77 -0.74 -8.71 8.62
CA GLY A 77 -1.44 -7.83 7.69
C GLY A 77 -1.15 -8.14 6.23
N LEU A 78 0.13 -8.28 5.87
CA LEU A 78 0.54 -8.64 4.51
C LEU A 78 0.10 -10.07 4.16
N ALA A 79 0.22 -11.04 5.08
CA ALA A 79 -0.20 -12.41 4.82
C ALA A 79 -1.70 -12.50 4.45
N TYR A 80 -2.57 -11.82 5.18
CA TYR A 80 -4.01 -11.78 4.86
C TYR A 80 -4.32 -10.98 3.59
N TYR A 81 -3.52 -9.95 3.27
CA TYR A 81 -3.70 -9.23 2.01
C TYR A 81 -3.30 -10.10 0.80
N ASP A 82 -2.20 -10.85 0.92
CA ASP A 82 -1.78 -11.80 -0.10
C ASP A 82 -2.81 -12.93 -0.28
N GLU A 83 -3.39 -13.45 0.82
CA GLU A 83 -4.51 -14.39 0.72
C GLU A 83 -5.71 -13.77 -0.01
N TYR A 84 -6.09 -12.52 0.31
CA TYR A 84 -7.15 -11.79 -0.37
C TYR A 84 -6.90 -11.74 -1.88
N LEU A 85 -5.69 -11.35 -2.29
CA LEU A 85 -5.34 -11.24 -3.71
C LEU A 85 -5.29 -12.60 -4.40
N SER A 86 -4.87 -13.66 -3.70
CA SER A 86 -4.79 -15.02 -4.25
C SER A 86 -6.16 -15.59 -4.66
N LYS A 87 -7.25 -15.04 -4.12
CA LYS A 87 -8.63 -15.42 -4.45
C LYS A 87 -9.23 -14.59 -5.58
N ILE A 88 -8.48 -13.64 -6.14
CA ILE A 88 -8.91 -12.77 -7.22
C ILE A 88 -8.18 -13.19 -8.49
N GLU A 89 -8.90 -13.60 -9.51
CA GLU A 89 -8.31 -14.03 -10.78
C GLU A 89 -7.47 -12.92 -11.42
N LYS A 90 -7.96 -11.68 -11.38
CA LYS A 90 -7.26 -10.50 -11.89
C LYS A 90 -7.39 -9.34 -10.90
N PRO A 91 -6.39 -9.16 -10.00
CA PRO A 91 -6.38 -8.02 -9.10
C PRO A 91 -6.45 -6.69 -9.83
N SER A 92 -7.24 -5.77 -9.32
CA SER A 92 -7.35 -4.42 -9.88
C SER A 92 -6.12 -3.57 -9.56
N VAL A 93 -5.93 -2.47 -10.30
CA VAL A 93 -4.84 -1.51 -9.98
C VAL A 93 -4.94 -1.00 -8.54
N PRO A 94 -6.12 -0.63 -7.99
CA PRO A 94 -6.24 -0.29 -6.57
C PRO A 94 -5.82 -1.40 -5.60
N ASP A 95 -6.05 -2.67 -5.93
CA ASP A 95 -5.63 -3.79 -5.08
C ASP A 95 -4.11 -3.94 -5.08
N LEU A 96 -3.49 -3.86 -6.25
CA LEU A 96 -2.03 -3.91 -6.38
C LEU A 96 -1.36 -2.69 -5.72
N ASP A 97 -1.88 -1.50 -5.93
CA ASP A 97 -1.41 -0.26 -5.29
C ASP A 97 -1.53 -0.35 -3.76
N GLY A 98 -2.63 -0.92 -3.26
CA GLY A 98 -2.81 -1.22 -1.84
C GLY A 98 -1.68 -2.09 -1.30
N LEU A 99 -1.39 -3.23 -1.93
CA LEU A 99 -0.29 -4.12 -1.52
C LEU A 99 1.07 -3.42 -1.56
N ALA A 100 1.38 -2.68 -2.63
CA ALA A 100 2.64 -1.95 -2.73
C ALA A 100 2.81 -0.93 -1.60
N LYS A 101 1.75 -0.18 -1.27
CA LYS A 101 1.74 0.77 -0.15
C LYS A 101 1.96 0.08 1.20
N LEU A 102 1.42 -1.12 1.41
CA LEU A 102 1.66 -1.89 2.63
C LEU A 102 3.13 -2.27 2.79
N TYR A 103 3.79 -2.73 1.72
CA TYR A 103 5.24 -2.97 1.74
C TYR A 103 6.04 -1.69 2.00
N MET A 104 5.63 -0.55 1.43
CA MET A 104 6.27 0.74 1.73
C MET A 104 6.09 1.16 3.19
N GLN A 105 4.92 0.96 3.78
CA GLN A 105 4.65 1.23 5.19
C GLN A 105 5.47 0.31 6.11
N GLN A 106 5.54 -0.98 5.79
CA GLN A 106 6.42 -1.92 6.49
C GLN A 106 7.87 -1.43 6.46
N ALA A 107 8.38 -1.06 5.28
CA ALA A 107 9.73 -0.53 5.16
C ALA A 107 9.91 0.77 5.97
N ALA A 108 8.95 1.68 5.92
CA ALA A 108 9.00 2.95 6.66
C ALA A 108 8.98 2.77 8.18
N SER A 109 8.42 1.67 8.70
CA SER A 109 8.42 1.35 10.14
C SER A 109 9.79 0.89 10.68
N MET A 110 10.76 0.66 9.81
CA MET A 110 12.12 0.21 10.18
C MET A 110 13.09 1.39 10.19
N ASP A 111 13.84 1.58 11.27
CA ASP A 111 14.71 2.75 11.47
C ASP A 111 15.92 2.78 10.53
N SER A 112 16.50 1.63 10.22
CA SER A 112 17.71 1.53 9.40
C SER A 112 17.47 0.76 8.10
N LEU A 113 18.36 0.93 7.11
CA LEU A 113 18.28 0.23 5.82
C LEU A 113 18.75 -1.24 5.97
N THR A 114 17.95 -2.03 6.66
CA THR A 114 18.16 -3.47 6.84
C THR A 114 17.81 -4.25 5.56
N THR A 115 18.23 -5.52 5.49
CA THR A 115 17.86 -6.42 4.40
C THR A 115 16.34 -6.52 4.25
N ASP A 116 15.59 -6.57 5.36
CA ASP A 116 14.13 -6.67 5.33
C ASP A 116 13.49 -5.38 4.81
N LYS A 117 13.99 -4.21 5.21
CA LYS A 117 13.56 -2.93 4.66
C LYS A 117 13.80 -2.84 3.15
N VAL A 118 15.00 -3.24 2.71
CA VAL A 118 15.34 -3.30 1.27
C VAL A 118 14.40 -4.25 0.52
N ASN A 119 14.15 -5.43 1.07
CA ASN A 119 13.26 -6.41 0.44
C ASN A 119 11.82 -5.89 0.35
N ALA A 120 11.30 -5.21 1.37
CA ALA A 120 9.98 -4.61 1.34
C ALA A 120 9.87 -3.54 0.25
N PHE A 121 10.86 -2.63 0.13
CA PHE A 121 10.89 -1.66 -0.96
C PHE A 121 10.98 -2.31 -2.34
N LYS A 122 11.79 -3.36 -2.51
CA LYS A 122 11.89 -4.09 -3.79
C LYS A 122 10.57 -4.72 -4.19
N LYS A 123 9.85 -5.34 -3.25
CA LYS A 123 8.50 -5.88 -3.52
C LYS A 123 7.52 -4.80 -3.96
N ALA A 124 7.55 -3.63 -3.30
CA ALA A 124 6.73 -2.50 -3.73
C ALA A 124 7.10 -2.01 -5.15
N ASP A 125 8.40 -1.91 -5.47
CA ASP A 125 8.88 -1.52 -6.80
C ASP A 125 8.44 -2.51 -7.89
N GLU A 126 8.53 -3.82 -7.62
CA GLU A 126 8.07 -4.88 -8.54
C GLU A 126 6.58 -4.75 -8.85
N ILE A 127 5.74 -4.48 -7.82
CA ILE A 127 4.30 -4.30 -8.00
C ILE A 127 4.01 -3.06 -8.85
N TYR A 128 4.67 -1.93 -8.58
CA TYR A 128 4.50 -0.73 -9.40
C TYR A 128 5.07 -0.92 -10.82
N GLY A 129 6.13 -1.72 -10.98
CA GLY A 129 6.61 -2.15 -12.31
C GLY A 129 5.53 -2.89 -13.10
N LYS A 130 4.82 -3.80 -12.45
CA LYS A 130 3.68 -4.51 -13.05
C LYS A 130 2.53 -3.57 -13.40
N ILE A 131 2.16 -2.65 -12.50
CA ILE A 131 1.11 -1.64 -12.79
C ILE A 131 1.51 -0.79 -14.01
N ALA A 132 2.77 -0.34 -14.09
CA ALA A 132 3.26 0.47 -15.20
C ALA A 132 3.21 -0.27 -16.55
N ALA A 133 3.49 -1.59 -16.54
CA ALA A 133 3.49 -2.43 -17.73
C ALA A 133 2.07 -2.78 -18.20
N ASP A 134 1.20 -3.15 -17.25
CA ASP A 134 -0.11 -3.73 -17.57
C ASP A 134 -1.22 -2.68 -17.67
N SER A 135 -1.00 -1.45 -17.21
CA SER A 135 -2.00 -0.39 -17.15
C SER A 135 -1.48 0.96 -17.67
N PRO A 136 -1.55 1.20 -18.99
CA PRO A 136 -1.03 2.44 -19.60
C PRO A 136 -1.56 3.73 -18.95
N GLY A 137 -2.84 3.76 -18.57
CA GLY A 137 -3.45 4.92 -17.90
C GLY A 137 -2.91 5.19 -16.48
N ASN A 138 -2.20 4.24 -15.87
CA ASN A 138 -1.57 4.41 -14.56
C ASN A 138 -0.04 4.44 -14.64
N LYS A 139 0.52 4.40 -15.85
CA LYS A 139 1.98 4.33 -16.06
C LYS A 139 2.69 5.52 -15.42
N LEU A 140 2.21 6.74 -15.63
CA LEU A 140 2.80 7.94 -15.04
C LEU A 140 2.85 7.84 -13.51
N TYR A 141 1.74 7.50 -12.88
CA TYR A 141 1.67 7.33 -11.42
C TYR A 141 2.63 6.25 -10.93
N ALA A 142 2.59 5.06 -11.54
CA ALA A 142 3.42 3.93 -11.13
C ALA A 142 4.92 4.22 -11.30
N THR A 143 5.33 4.91 -12.38
CA THR A 143 6.72 5.33 -12.60
C THR A 143 7.19 6.30 -11.52
N MET A 144 6.35 7.26 -11.10
CA MET A 144 6.67 8.14 -9.97
C MET A 144 6.86 7.36 -8.66
N MET A 145 5.98 6.38 -8.39
CA MET A 145 6.12 5.56 -7.18
C MET A 145 7.41 4.74 -7.19
N ARG A 146 7.81 4.21 -8.35
CA ARG A 146 9.11 3.53 -8.52
C ARG A 146 10.28 4.48 -8.27
N ALA A 147 10.26 5.69 -8.82
CA ALA A 147 11.26 6.69 -8.56
C ALA A 147 11.42 6.97 -7.05
N ARG A 148 10.33 7.20 -6.35
CA ARG A 148 10.33 7.45 -4.90
C ARG A 148 10.85 6.27 -4.09
N ILE A 149 10.45 5.04 -4.43
CA ILE A 149 10.94 3.83 -3.77
C ILE A 149 12.45 3.69 -3.96
N ASN A 150 12.94 3.89 -5.18
CA ASN A 150 14.36 3.78 -5.48
C ASN A 150 15.19 4.91 -4.86
N SER A 151 14.61 6.09 -4.61
CA SER A 151 15.22 7.13 -3.78
C SER A 151 15.37 6.69 -2.32
N GLN A 152 14.41 5.93 -1.77
CA GLN A 152 14.53 5.38 -0.41
C GLN A 152 15.59 4.26 -0.31
N LEU A 153 15.84 3.54 -1.39
CA LEU A 153 16.88 2.52 -1.47
C LEU A 153 18.29 3.11 -1.64
N ASP A 154 18.40 4.33 -2.13
CA ASP A 154 19.64 5.09 -2.35
C ASP A 154 19.48 6.53 -1.85
N PRO A 155 19.36 6.74 -0.51
CA PRO A 155 19.05 8.06 0.06
C PRO A 155 20.08 9.14 -0.29
N GLU A 156 21.34 8.75 -0.40
CA GLU A 156 22.43 9.66 -0.78
C GLU A 156 22.53 9.89 -2.29
N SER A 157 21.68 9.23 -3.07
CA SER A 157 21.66 9.29 -4.56
C SER A 157 23.01 8.97 -5.22
N THR A 158 23.88 8.24 -4.51
CA THR A 158 25.25 7.92 -5.01
C THR A 158 25.25 6.84 -6.07
N GLN A 159 24.30 5.89 -6.00
CA GLN A 159 24.14 4.82 -6.99
C GLN A 159 23.26 5.27 -8.16
N GLY A 160 22.39 6.25 -7.95
CA GLY A 160 21.45 6.75 -8.94
C GLY A 160 20.31 5.78 -9.24
N LEU A 161 19.89 4.99 -8.24
CA LEU A 161 18.82 3.98 -8.42
C LEU A 161 17.49 4.59 -8.90
N ALA A 162 17.16 5.79 -8.46
CA ALA A 162 15.92 6.47 -8.84
C ALA A 162 16.02 7.20 -10.19
N LYS A 163 17.24 7.47 -10.68
CA LYS A 163 17.50 8.26 -11.90
C LYS A 163 16.68 7.78 -13.12
N PRO A 164 16.74 6.50 -13.54
CA PRO A 164 16.03 6.05 -14.73
C PRO A 164 14.51 6.25 -14.64
N TYR A 165 13.94 6.14 -13.44
CA TYR A 165 12.50 6.33 -13.21
C TYR A 165 12.11 7.81 -13.24
N TYR A 166 12.93 8.70 -12.68
CA TYR A 166 12.67 10.14 -12.78
C TYR A 166 12.83 10.65 -14.21
N GLU A 167 13.79 10.12 -14.98
CA GLU A 167 13.92 10.43 -16.40
C GLU A 167 12.70 9.95 -17.20
N GLU A 168 12.28 8.69 -17.02
CA GLU A 168 11.07 8.15 -17.67
C GLU A 168 9.83 8.96 -17.28
N TYR A 169 9.67 9.26 -15.98
CA TYR A 169 8.55 10.07 -15.51
C TYR A 169 8.53 11.45 -16.15
N ALA A 170 9.67 12.13 -16.23
CA ALA A 170 9.76 13.45 -16.85
C ALA A 170 9.36 13.41 -18.32
N GLN A 171 9.77 12.37 -19.07
CA GLN A 171 9.35 12.18 -20.46
C GLN A 171 7.83 11.97 -20.58
N LEU A 172 7.26 11.11 -19.75
CA LEU A 172 5.82 10.87 -19.73
C LEU A 172 5.03 12.13 -19.35
N ALA A 173 5.52 12.86 -18.34
CA ALA A 173 4.86 14.07 -17.86
C ALA A 173 4.91 15.24 -18.84
N GLN A 174 5.88 15.28 -19.77
CA GLN A 174 5.95 16.33 -20.79
C GLN A 174 4.70 16.38 -21.67
N THR A 175 4.06 15.25 -21.93
CA THR A 175 2.81 15.20 -22.68
C THR A 175 1.63 15.79 -21.91
N GLU A 176 1.70 15.83 -20.58
CA GLU A 176 0.68 16.34 -19.66
C GLU A 176 1.05 17.72 -19.07
N GLN A 177 2.29 18.18 -19.27
CA GLN A 177 2.88 19.38 -18.67
C GLN A 177 2.09 20.66 -19.00
N ALA A 178 1.50 20.75 -20.19
CA ALA A 178 0.70 21.92 -20.60
C ALA A 178 -0.42 22.22 -19.59
N ASN A 179 -0.90 21.20 -18.87
CA ASN A 179 -1.98 21.30 -17.89
C ASN A 179 -1.46 21.38 -16.43
N ASN A 180 -0.24 20.88 -16.14
CA ASN A 180 0.31 20.87 -14.79
C ASN A 180 1.85 20.89 -14.75
N PRO A 181 2.47 22.10 -14.80
CA PRO A 181 3.94 22.23 -14.77
C PRO A 181 4.58 21.73 -13.47
N LYS A 182 3.79 21.59 -12.38
CA LYS A 182 4.31 21.09 -11.10
C LYS A 182 4.72 19.62 -11.15
N LEU A 183 4.28 18.87 -12.15
CA LEU A 183 4.67 17.46 -12.32
C LEU A 183 6.19 17.27 -12.46
N LEU A 184 6.90 18.25 -12.99
CA LEU A 184 8.34 18.16 -13.25
C LEU A 184 9.22 18.66 -12.09
N ILE A 185 8.66 19.26 -11.05
CA ILE A 185 9.45 19.83 -9.95
C ILE A 185 10.25 18.74 -9.23
N GLU A 186 9.60 17.68 -8.75
CA GLU A 186 10.27 16.61 -8.02
C GLU A 186 11.33 15.88 -8.86
N PRO A 187 11.02 15.41 -10.10
CA PRO A 187 12.01 14.75 -10.92
C PRO A 187 13.20 15.66 -11.27
N TYR A 188 12.97 16.92 -11.57
CA TYR A 188 14.06 17.84 -11.93
C TYR A 188 14.94 18.19 -10.73
N LEU A 189 14.38 18.34 -9.54
CA LEU A 189 15.18 18.52 -8.32
C LEU A 189 16.06 17.31 -8.05
N TYR A 190 15.54 16.08 -8.18
CA TYR A 190 16.35 14.88 -8.02
C TYR A 190 17.44 14.77 -9.08
N LEU A 191 17.11 14.93 -10.36
CA LEU A 191 18.06 14.79 -11.46
C LEU A 191 19.16 15.87 -11.41
N GLY A 192 18.79 17.11 -11.13
CA GLY A 192 19.77 18.17 -10.93
C GLY A 192 20.73 17.88 -9.79
N TYR A 193 20.22 17.44 -8.64
CA TYR A 193 21.05 17.03 -7.50
C TYR A 193 21.97 15.86 -7.83
N TYR A 194 21.44 14.82 -8.49
CA TYR A 194 22.22 13.67 -8.93
C TYR A 194 23.43 14.08 -9.80
N TYR A 195 23.22 14.97 -10.78
CA TYR A 195 24.30 15.42 -11.66
C TYR A 195 25.32 16.34 -10.97
N ILE A 196 24.88 17.10 -9.93
CA ILE A 196 25.84 17.81 -9.04
C ILE A 196 26.76 16.80 -8.34
N LEU A 197 26.21 15.71 -7.78
CA LEU A 197 27.02 14.67 -7.14
C LEU A 197 27.99 13.96 -8.09
N LYS A 198 27.70 13.96 -9.40
CA LYS A 198 28.60 13.43 -10.45
C LYS A 198 29.54 14.47 -11.01
N GLU A 199 29.58 15.67 -10.42
CA GLU A 199 30.43 16.82 -10.90
C GLU A 199 30.07 17.27 -12.32
N ASP A 200 28.92 16.85 -12.88
CA ASP A 200 28.36 17.29 -14.14
C ASP A 200 27.46 18.51 -13.98
N ASN A 201 28.10 19.64 -13.69
CA ASN A 201 27.38 20.90 -13.45
C ASN A 201 26.66 21.41 -14.71
N ALA A 202 27.13 21.05 -15.90
CA ALA A 202 26.48 21.47 -17.15
C ALA A 202 25.10 20.80 -17.30
N THR A 203 25.01 19.48 -17.08
CA THR A 203 23.76 18.75 -17.12
C THR A 203 22.87 19.15 -15.94
N ALA A 204 23.42 19.31 -14.72
CA ALA A 204 22.65 19.73 -13.56
C ALA A 204 21.91 21.06 -13.80
N LYS A 205 22.58 22.03 -14.44
CA LYS A 205 21.99 23.32 -14.76
C LYS A 205 20.72 23.20 -15.63
N THR A 206 20.71 22.26 -16.58
CA THR A 206 19.54 22.08 -17.48
C THR A 206 18.27 21.64 -16.76
N TYR A 207 18.40 21.07 -15.56
CA TYR A 207 17.26 20.66 -14.74
C TYR A 207 16.76 21.77 -13.78
N TYR A 208 17.61 22.78 -13.49
CA TYR A 208 17.25 23.86 -12.57
C TYR A 208 16.80 25.15 -13.28
N GLU A 209 17.04 25.29 -14.58
CA GLU A 209 16.59 26.40 -15.44
C GLU A 209 15.25 26.09 -16.11
#